data_13d7844a4f1bbf793e9894ce90a78201
#
_entry.id   13d7844a4f1bbf793e9894ce90a78201
#
_cell.length_a   1.000
_cell.length_b   1.000
_cell.length_c   1.000
_cell.angle_alpha   90.00
_cell.angle_beta   90.00
_cell.angle_gamma   90.00
#
_symmetry.space_group_name_H-M   'P 1'
#
loop_
_entity.id
_entity.type
_entity.pdbx_description
1 polymer ?
#
loop_
_entity_poly.entity_id
_entity_poly.type
_entity_poly.pdbx_seq_one_letter_code
_entity_poly.pdbx_strand_id
1 'polypeptide(L)'
;MAEEDGLRAINPNLAVNPKLAETAQADQIDTVLEALDPDRGRPEEVVTSRNVSLGFGAKTVISGVDIAFRRGTITALIGPTGSGKSTFLRTVNRMNDKVAGFRHEGDITFDDQSIWSSHHDLLTLRRRIGMLFQRPNPFPMSIRDNVVAGVKAHRIAKGKQLDVVAEQRLREVGLWEAVKDRLGDSPFRLSGGQQQLLCLARALAVGPEVLLLDEPTSALDPISTEYIEALLATLVPALTLIIVTHNLAQARRVSHNTMFFYDGELIEHGETTQLFENPQHADTERYVSGRIG
;
A
#
# COMPACT_ATOMS: atom_id res chain seq x y z
N MET A 1 -16.31 -7.77 20.17
CA MET A 1 -17.56 -7.07 20.54
C MET A 1 -17.34 -5.59 20.85
N ALA A 2 -16.33 -5.19 21.62
CA ALA A 2 -16.05 -3.75 21.89
C ALA A 2 -15.41 -3.00 20.71
N GLU A 3 -14.65 -3.66 19.84
CA GLU A 3 -14.02 -3.07 18.65
C GLU A 3 -14.99 -2.86 17.48
N GLU A 4 -16.00 -3.75 17.33
CA GLU A 4 -17.02 -3.58 16.30
C GLU A 4 -17.94 -2.36 16.55
N ASP A 5 -18.20 -2.03 17.81
CA ASP A 5 -19.03 -0.88 18.17
C ASP A 5 -18.31 0.46 17.93
N GLY A 6 -16.99 0.50 18.06
CA GLY A 6 -16.17 1.68 17.74
C GLY A 6 -16.17 2.04 16.25
N LEU A 7 -16.05 1.05 15.38
CA LEU A 7 -16.09 1.22 13.94
C LEU A 7 -17.44 1.68 13.41
N ARG A 8 -18.55 1.23 14.03
CA ARG A 8 -19.91 1.68 13.69
C ARG A 8 -20.18 3.13 14.06
N ALA A 9 -19.51 3.66 15.09
CA ALA A 9 -19.64 5.07 15.48
C ALA A 9 -18.94 6.03 14.48
N ILE A 10 -17.93 5.54 13.75
CA ILE A 10 -17.17 6.33 12.77
C ILE A 10 -17.84 6.33 11.39
N ASN A 11 -18.49 5.23 11.02
CA ASN A 11 -19.25 5.13 9.75
C ASN A 11 -20.34 4.03 9.85
N PRO A 12 -21.61 4.39 10.13
CA PRO A 12 -22.70 3.42 10.25
C PRO A 12 -22.98 2.60 8.98
N ASN A 13 -22.36 2.93 7.85
CA ASN A 13 -22.50 2.22 6.57
C ASN A 13 -21.38 1.22 6.28
N LEU A 14 -20.45 0.97 7.22
CA LEU A 14 -19.40 -0.04 7.08
C LEU A 14 -19.91 -1.48 7.24
N ALA A 15 -21.21 -1.67 7.47
CA ALA A 15 -21.81 -3.00 7.41
C ALA A 15 -21.73 -3.48 5.95
N VAL A 16 -20.89 -4.49 5.69
CA VAL A 16 -20.93 -5.28 4.45
C VAL A 16 -22.41 -5.67 4.24
N ASN A 17 -23.04 -5.13 3.22
CA ASN A 17 -24.44 -5.39 2.94
C ASN A 17 -24.57 -6.80 2.35
N PRO A 18 -25.10 -7.80 3.05
CA PRO A 18 -25.19 -9.17 2.57
C PRO A 18 -26.16 -9.33 1.37
N LYS A 19 -26.90 -8.29 1.03
CA LYS A 19 -27.85 -8.29 -0.11
C LYS A 19 -27.19 -7.98 -1.47
N LEU A 20 -25.88 -7.68 -1.55
CA LEU A 20 -25.16 -7.54 -2.82
C LEU A 20 -24.76 -8.89 -3.43
N ALA A 21 -24.99 -9.99 -2.74
CA ALA A 21 -24.73 -11.35 -3.22
C ALA A 21 -25.81 -11.94 -4.14
N GLU A 22 -26.91 -11.24 -4.41
CA GLU A 22 -28.10 -11.84 -5.05
C GLU A 22 -28.41 -11.37 -6.48
N THR A 23 -27.49 -10.75 -7.21
CA THR A 23 -27.78 -10.39 -8.60
C THR A 23 -26.77 -11.00 -9.58
N ALA A 24 -27.25 -11.45 -10.75
CA ALA A 24 -26.45 -12.01 -11.85
C ALA A 24 -25.29 -11.08 -12.35
N GLN A 25 -25.20 -9.86 -11.85
CA GLN A 25 -24.08 -8.93 -12.01
C GLN A 25 -22.94 -9.20 -11.02
N ALA A 26 -23.23 -9.74 -9.84
CA ALA A 26 -22.21 -10.17 -8.87
C ALA A 26 -21.39 -11.33 -9.44
N ASP A 27 -22.01 -12.31 -10.08
CA ASP A 27 -21.33 -13.48 -10.68
C ASP A 27 -20.35 -13.08 -11.80
N GLN A 28 -20.64 -12.01 -12.55
CA GLN A 28 -19.69 -11.51 -13.56
C GLN A 28 -18.54 -10.71 -12.94
N ILE A 29 -18.77 -10.07 -11.80
CA ILE A 29 -17.73 -9.36 -11.03
C ILE A 29 -16.85 -10.38 -10.32
N ASP A 30 -17.43 -11.41 -9.71
CA ASP A 30 -16.71 -12.51 -9.08
C ASP A 30 -15.88 -13.29 -10.11
N THR A 31 -16.37 -13.52 -11.32
CA THR A 31 -15.58 -14.14 -12.40
C THR A 31 -14.39 -13.27 -12.83
N VAL A 32 -14.53 -11.94 -12.82
CA VAL A 32 -13.40 -11.02 -13.08
C VAL A 32 -12.45 -10.95 -11.89
N LEU A 33 -12.97 -11.07 -10.66
CA LEU A 33 -12.15 -11.11 -9.42
C LEU A 33 -11.53 -12.50 -9.21
N GLU A 34 -12.21 -13.61 -9.54
CA GLU A 34 -11.67 -14.97 -9.53
C GLU A 34 -10.63 -15.21 -10.62
N ALA A 35 -10.75 -14.57 -11.78
CA ALA A 35 -9.66 -14.53 -12.78
C ALA A 35 -8.44 -13.73 -12.28
N LEU A 36 -8.59 -13.05 -11.14
CA LEU A 36 -7.56 -12.33 -10.41
C LEU A 36 -7.18 -13.04 -9.10
N ASP A 37 -7.68 -14.29 -8.83
CA ASP A 37 -7.28 -15.06 -7.64
C ASP A 37 -5.80 -15.44 -7.74
N PRO A 38 -4.95 -14.78 -6.94
CA PRO A 38 -3.50 -14.89 -7.09
C PRO A 38 -2.89 -16.12 -6.44
N ASP A 39 -3.61 -16.90 -5.63
CA ASP A 39 -2.98 -17.74 -4.60
C ASP A 39 -2.74 -19.22 -4.93
N ARG A 40 -3.12 -19.72 -6.09
CA ARG A 40 -2.85 -21.12 -6.44
C ARG A 40 -1.39 -21.36 -6.84
N GLY A 41 -0.57 -21.75 -5.87
CA GLY A 41 0.80 -22.25 -6.11
C GLY A 41 1.87 -21.16 -6.20
N ARG A 42 1.61 -19.97 -5.68
CA ARG A 42 2.58 -18.87 -5.61
C ARG A 42 3.45 -18.95 -4.35
N PRO A 43 4.68 -18.41 -4.38
CA PRO A 43 5.55 -18.41 -3.22
C PRO A 43 4.93 -17.64 -2.04
N GLU A 44 5.19 -18.11 -0.83
CA GLU A 44 4.77 -17.47 0.41
C GLU A 44 5.34 -16.04 0.52
N GLU A 45 6.54 -15.84 -0.01
CA GLU A 45 7.22 -14.54 -0.09
C GLU A 45 6.92 -13.90 -1.44
N VAL A 46 6.22 -12.76 -1.43
CA VAL A 46 5.79 -12.08 -2.65
C VAL A 46 6.85 -11.15 -3.23
N VAL A 47 7.63 -10.51 -2.36
CA VAL A 47 8.77 -9.66 -2.73
C VAL A 47 9.96 -10.07 -1.91
N THR A 48 11.11 -10.27 -2.55
CA THR A 48 12.38 -10.52 -1.85
C THR A 48 13.47 -9.59 -2.37
N SER A 49 14.42 -9.25 -1.52
CA SER A 49 15.65 -8.56 -1.92
C SER A 49 16.87 -9.37 -1.51
N ARG A 50 17.91 -9.35 -2.35
CA ARG A 50 19.17 -10.05 -2.12
C ARG A 50 20.33 -9.10 -2.35
N ASN A 51 21.06 -8.80 -1.26
CA ASN A 51 22.22 -7.91 -1.24
C ASN A 51 21.97 -6.57 -1.96
N VAL A 52 20.79 -5.96 -1.70
CA VAL A 52 20.37 -4.76 -2.41
C VAL A 52 21.05 -3.53 -1.85
N SER A 53 21.80 -2.85 -2.71
CA SER A 53 22.36 -1.52 -2.44
C SER A 53 21.78 -0.51 -3.42
N LEU A 54 21.39 0.67 -2.91
CA LEU A 54 20.72 1.71 -3.67
C LEU A 54 21.44 3.05 -3.47
N GLY A 55 21.52 3.85 -4.53
CA GLY A 55 22.15 5.16 -4.43
C GLY A 55 21.78 6.13 -5.55
N PHE A 56 22.24 7.38 -5.40
CA PHE A 56 22.07 8.45 -6.38
C PHE A 56 23.41 9.15 -6.59
N GLY A 57 23.92 9.16 -7.82
CA GLY A 57 25.26 9.63 -8.12
C GLY A 57 26.31 8.89 -7.30
N ALA A 58 27.14 9.62 -6.54
CA ALA A 58 28.16 9.03 -5.67
C ALA A 58 27.61 8.58 -4.28
N LYS A 59 26.41 9.03 -3.89
CA LYS A 59 25.85 8.75 -2.56
C LYS A 59 25.14 7.40 -2.54
N THR A 60 25.59 6.47 -1.68
CA THR A 60 24.85 5.27 -1.30
C THR A 60 23.81 5.64 -0.23
N VAL A 61 22.59 5.13 -0.36
CA VAL A 61 21.44 5.40 0.53
C VAL A 61 21.01 4.13 1.25
N ILE A 62 21.12 2.99 0.61
CA ILE A 62 20.84 1.65 1.15
C ILE A 62 22.03 0.76 0.83
N SER A 63 22.43 -0.10 1.75
CA SER A 63 23.60 -0.96 1.62
C SER A 63 23.27 -2.40 2.02
N GLY A 64 23.44 -3.35 1.10
CA GLY A 64 23.43 -4.79 1.36
C GLY A 64 22.17 -5.34 2.02
N VAL A 65 20.98 -4.89 1.61
CA VAL A 65 19.72 -5.28 2.27
C VAL A 65 19.17 -6.57 1.72
N ASP A 66 18.96 -7.54 2.63
CA ASP A 66 18.28 -8.81 2.39
C ASP A 66 16.94 -8.82 3.14
N ILE A 67 15.83 -8.87 2.41
CA ILE A 67 14.46 -8.83 2.96
C ILE A 67 13.55 -9.79 2.21
N ALA A 68 12.57 -10.35 2.94
CA ALA A 68 11.45 -11.07 2.38
C ALA A 68 10.13 -10.54 2.94
N PHE A 69 9.16 -10.25 2.06
CA PHE A 69 7.82 -9.81 2.41
C PHE A 69 6.83 -10.95 2.19
N ARG A 70 6.16 -11.35 3.26
CA ARG A 70 5.18 -12.43 3.24
C ARG A 70 3.87 -11.96 2.60
N ARG A 71 3.33 -12.79 1.74
CA ARG A 71 2.03 -12.56 1.08
C ARG A 71 0.91 -12.43 2.12
N GLY A 72 -0.03 -11.54 1.86
CA GLY A 72 -1.20 -11.35 2.71
C GLY A 72 -0.91 -10.82 4.11
N THR A 73 0.21 -10.11 4.31
CA THR A 73 0.58 -9.49 5.58
C THR A 73 0.84 -7.99 5.44
N ILE A 74 0.85 -7.30 6.57
CA ILE A 74 1.32 -5.91 6.66
C ILE A 74 2.74 -5.93 7.25
N THR A 75 3.71 -5.37 6.52
CA THR A 75 5.07 -5.16 7.01
C THR A 75 5.37 -3.68 7.11
N ALA A 76 5.77 -3.22 8.31
CA ALA A 76 6.19 -1.84 8.54
C ALA A 76 7.70 -1.68 8.36
N LEU A 77 8.13 -0.64 7.64
CA LEU A 77 9.50 -0.16 7.57
C LEU A 77 9.60 1.06 8.50
N ILE A 78 10.36 0.95 9.59
CA ILE A 78 10.56 2.00 10.58
C ILE A 78 12.03 2.44 10.63
N GLY A 79 12.30 3.59 11.23
CA GLY A 79 13.66 4.14 11.39
C GLY A 79 13.68 5.66 11.23
N PRO A 80 14.77 6.33 11.55
CA PRO A 80 14.93 7.78 11.45
C PRO A 80 14.69 8.31 10.03
N THR A 81 14.39 9.59 9.93
CA THR A 81 14.33 10.28 8.63
C THR A 81 15.68 10.19 7.93
N GLY A 82 15.68 9.85 6.64
CA GLY A 82 16.90 9.70 5.85
C GLY A 82 17.54 8.31 5.90
N SER A 83 17.02 7.34 6.67
CA SER A 83 17.57 5.97 6.72
C SER A 83 17.31 5.12 5.46
N GLY A 84 16.71 5.67 4.42
CA GLY A 84 16.56 4.99 3.11
C GLY A 84 15.20 4.28 2.89
N LYS A 85 14.30 4.20 3.86
CA LYS A 85 13.01 3.47 3.80
C LYS A 85 12.19 3.77 2.55
N SER A 86 11.90 5.06 2.30
CA SER A 86 11.12 5.47 1.12
C SER A 86 11.88 5.22 -0.19
N THR A 87 13.22 5.28 -0.17
CA THR A 87 14.05 4.91 -1.31
C THR A 87 13.90 3.42 -1.61
N PHE A 88 14.01 2.56 -0.59
CA PHE A 88 13.79 1.12 -0.74
C PHE A 88 12.36 0.85 -1.24
N LEU A 89 11.35 1.38 -0.55
CA LEU A 89 9.93 1.20 -0.90
C LEU A 89 9.66 1.55 -2.38
N ARG A 90 10.10 2.73 -2.82
CA ARG A 90 9.91 3.21 -4.20
C ARG A 90 10.71 2.43 -5.24
N THR A 91 11.74 1.69 -4.83
CA THR A 91 12.50 0.82 -5.74
C THR A 91 11.71 -0.44 -6.06
N VAL A 92 10.92 -0.98 -5.13
CA VAL A 92 10.14 -2.22 -5.33
C VAL A 92 9.22 -2.15 -6.57
N ASN A 93 8.64 -0.99 -6.88
CA ASN A 93 7.85 -0.79 -8.11
C ASN A 93 8.58 0.06 -9.17
N ARG A 94 9.91 0.18 -9.04
CA ARG A 94 10.79 0.86 -10.00
C ARG A 94 10.45 2.35 -10.23
N MET A 95 9.93 3.03 -9.19
CA MET A 95 9.66 4.47 -9.27
C MET A 95 10.96 5.29 -9.33
N ASN A 96 12.05 4.77 -8.76
CA ASN A 96 13.34 5.46 -8.74
C ASN A 96 14.07 5.45 -10.09
N ASP A 97 13.70 4.58 -11.03
CA ASP A 97 14.35 4.48 -12.36
C ASP A 97 14.42 5.81 -13.12
N LYS A 98 13.47 6.71 -12.86
CA LYS A 98 13.42 8.03 -13.51
C LYS A 98 14.16 9.14 -12.75
N VAL A 99 14.68 8.83 -11.57
CA VAL A 99 15.42 9.80 -10.75
C VAL A 99 16.87 9.87 -11.30
N ALA A 100 17.33 11.07 -11.60
CA ALA A 100 18.67 11.26 -12.15
C ALA A 100 19.75 10.69 -11.21
N GLY A 101 20.65 9.90 -11.77
CA GLY A 101 21.75 9.27 -11.04
C GLY A 101 21.34 8.05 -10.18
N PHE A 102 20.12 7.57 -10.29
CA PHE A 102 19.72 6.33 -9.58
C PHE A 102 20.59 5.15 -10.03
N ARG A 103 21.06 4.38 -9.08
CA ARG A 103 21.82 3.15 -9.29
C ARG A 103 21.41 2.11 -8.27
N HIS A 104 21.50 0.85 -8.65
CA HIS A 104 21.25 -0.29 -7.78
C HIS A 104 22.29 -1.39 -8.02
N GLU A 105 22.52 -2.18 -6.99
CA GLU A 105 23.26 -3.44 -7.00
C GLU A 105 22.41 -4.48 -6.28
N GLY A 106 22.69 -5.77 -6.49
CA GLY A 106 21.86 -6.86 -5.99
C GLY A 106 20.58 -7.03 -6.79
N ASP A 107 19.60 -7.75 -6.24
CA ASP A 107 18.35 -8.04 -6.93
C ASP A 107 17.13 -7.91 -6.01
N ILE A 108 16.03 -7.43 -6.56
CA ILE A 108 14.69 -7.49 -5.96
C ILE A 108 13.84 -8.37 -6.87
N THR A 109 13.19 -9.38 -6.28
CA THR A 109 12.26 -10.23 -7.02
C THR A 109 10.82 -9.96 -6.61
N PHE A 110 9.91 -10.15 -7.53
CA PHE A 110 8.47 -10.19 -7.33
C PHE A 110 7.94 -11.47 -7.96
N ASP A 111 7.30 -12.36 -7.17
CA ASP A 111 6.93 -13.72 -7.57
C ASP A 111 8.13 -14.47 -8.19
N ASP A 112 9.27 -14.48 -7.50
CA ASP A 112 10.53 -15.10 -7.90
C ASP A 112 11.16 -14.57 -9.20
N GLN A 113 10.63 -13.51 -9.78
CA GLN A 113 11.18 -12.88 -10.98
C GLN A 113 11.80 -11.53 -10.64
N SER A 114 13.05 -11.31 -11.10
CA SER A 114 13.71 -10.01 -10.91
C SER A 114 12.88 -8.87 -11.50
N ILE A 115 12.64 -7.84 -10.70
CA ILE A 115 11.89 -6.65 -11.15
C ILE A 115 12.59 -5.90 -12.29
N TRP A 116 13.89 -6.10 -12.46
CA TRP A 116 14.69 -5.53 -13.54
C TRP A 116 14.82 -6.42 -14.76
N SER A 117 14.24 -7.63 -14.73
CA SER A 117 14.21 -8.52 -15.89
C SER A 117 13.57 -7.84 -17.10
N SER A 118 14.12 -8.07 -18.28
CA SER A 118 13.54 -7.61 -19.56
C SER A 118 12.16 -8.22 -19.86
N HIS A 119 11.79 -9.30 -19.15
CA HIS A 119 10.48 -9.94 -19.26
C HIS A 119 9.39 -9.19 -18.45
N HIS A 120 9.78 -8.29 -17.53
CA HIS A 120 8.81 -7.47 -16.81
C HIS A 120 8.48 -6.21 -17.61
N ASP A 121 7.27 -6.18 -18.18
CA ASP A 121 6.68 -4.92 -18.62
C ASP A 121 6.42 -4.02 -17.40
N LEU A 122 7.02 -2.83 -17.41
CA LEU A 122 6.96 -1.87 -16.30
C LEU A 122 5.51 -1.45 -15.95
N LEU A 123 4.62 -1.41 -16.94
CA LEU A 123 3.22 -1.08 -16.72
C LEU A 123 2.52 -2.21 -15.96
N THR A 124 2.79 -3.45 -16.33
CA THR A 124 2.28 -4.66 -15.64
C THR A 124 2.82 -4.74 -14.22
N LEU A 125 4.13 -4.53 -14.02
CA LEU A 125 4.73 -4.49 -12.68
C LEU A 125 4.03 -3.46 -11.77
N ARG A 126 3.85 -2.22 -12.25
CA ARG A 126 3.22 -1.13 -11.48
C ARG A 126 1.71 -1.29 -11.30
N ARG A 127 1.05 -2.10 -12.12
CA ARG A 127 -0.32 -2.52 -11.89
C ARG A 127 -0.40 -3.50 -10.72
N ARG A 128 0.50 -4.51 -10.70
CA ARG A 128 0.53 -5.54 -9.66
C ARG A 128 1.11 -5.01 -8.33
N ILE A 129 2.03 -4.05 -8.39
CA ILE A 129 2.63 -3.37 -7.22
C ILE A 129 2.20 -1.91 -7.22
N GLY A 130 1.04 -1.64 -6.61
CA GLY A 130 0.47 -0.30 -6.46
C GLY A 130 1.25 0.56 -5.45
N MET A 131 0.98 1.87 -5.45
CA MET A 131 1.60 2.79 -4.48
C MET A 131 0.65 3.89 -4.05
N LEU A 132 0.63 4.15 -2.74
CA LEU A 132 0.00 5.31 -2.12
C LEU A 132 1.09 6.23 -1.54
N PHE A 133 1.05 7.50 -1.90
CA PHE A 133 2.07 8.47 -1.53
C PHE A 133 1.71 9.20 -0.24
N GLN A 134 2.71 9.76 0.41
CA GLN A 134 2.60 10.54 1.64
C GLN A 134 1.60 11.70 1.52
N ARG A 135 1.65 12.43 0.40
CA ARG A 135 0.67 13.48 0.10
C ARG A 135 -0.32 12.96 -0.94
N PRO A 136 -1.62 13.19 -0.72
CA PRO A 136 -2.61 12.87 -1.73
C PRO A 136 -2.25 13.50 -3.08
N ASN A 137 -2.34 12.72 -4.14
CA ASN A 137 -1.99 13.15 -5.50
C ASN A 137 -3.10 12.79 -6.52
N PRO A 138 -4.33 13.26 -6.30
CA PRO A 138 -5.39 13.04 -7.28
C PRO A 138 -5.02 13.68 -8.62
N PHE A 139 -5.42 13.05 -9.72
CA PHE A 139 -5.23 13.61 -11.05
C PHE A 139 -6.19 14.78 -11.29
N PRO A 140 -5.85 15.77 -12.14
CA PRO A 140 -6.71 16.90 -12.47
C PRO A 140 -7.85 16.48 -13.43
N MET A 141 -8.67 15.54 -12.98
CA MET A 141 -9.84 14.99 -13.66
C MET A 141 -10.94 14.74 -12.63
N SER A 142 -12.12 14.28 -13.03
CA SER A 142 -13.24 14.03 -12.11
C SER A 142 -12.89 12.99 -11.03
N ILE A 143 -13.67 12.97 -9.93
CA ILE A 143 -13.56 11.94 -8.87
C ILE A 143 -13.70 10.55 -9.49
N ARG A 144 -14.73 10.34 -10.31
CA ARG A 144 -14.94 9.07 -11.04
C ARG A 144 -13.74 8.71 -11.90
N ASP A 145 -13.28 9.64 -12.72
CA ASP A 145 -12.19 9.36 -13.65
C ASP A 145 -10.86 9.08 -12.94
N ASN A 146 -10.63 9.65 -11.75
CA ASN A 146 -9.50 9.27 -10.90
C ASN A 146 -9.52 7.77 -10.60
N VAL A 147 -10.66 7.24 -10.12
CA VAL A 147 -10.75 5.82 -9.75
C VAL A 147 -10.50 4.92 -10.94
N VAL A 148 -11.11 5.22 -12.10
CA VAL A 148 -11.05 4.35 -13.27
C VAL A 148 -9.87 4.62 -14.22
N ALA A 149 -9.00 5.57 -13.90
CA ALA A 149 -7.87 5.94 -14.77
C ALA A 149 -6.98 4.74 -15.13
N GLY A 150 -6.55 3.99 -14.12
CA GLY A 150 -5.74 2.79 -14.30
C GLY A 150 -6.50 1.67 -15.01
N VAL A 151 -7.77 1.47 -14.68
CA VAL A 151 -8.65 0.47 -15.29
C VAL A 151 -8.78 0.70 -16.81
N LYS A 152 -8.94 1.98 -17.21
CA LYS A 152 -8.95 2.38 -18.63
C LYS A 152 -7.59 2.14 -19.31
N ALA A 153 -6.50 2.59 -18.66
CA ALA A 153 -5.14 2.49 -19.19
C ALA A 153 -4.72 1.04 -19.45
N HIS A 154 -5.06 0.14 -18.54
CA HIS A 154 -4.78 -1.29 -18.65
C HIS A 154 -5.86 -2.09 -19.40
N ARG A 155 -6.92 -1.41 -19.89
CA ARG A 155 -8.04 -2.04 -20.64
C ARG A 155 -8.73 -3.17 -19.87
N ILE A 156 -8.79 -3.07 -18.54
CA ILE A 156 -9.41 -4.07 -17.65
C ILE A 156 -10.94 -4.06 -17.83
N ALA A 157 -11.54 -2.87 -17.95
CA ALA A 157 -12.97 -2.70 -18.16
C ALA A 157 -13.27 -1.54 -19.11
N LYS A 158 -14.50 -1.48 -19.66
CA LYS A 158 -14.96 -0.43 -20.59
C LYS A 158 -16.44 -0.11 -20.42
N GLY A 159 -16.86 1.05 -20.95
CA GLY A 159 -18.27 1.46 -20.96
C GLY A 159 -18.85 1.53 -19.54
N LYS A 160 -20.05 0.96 -19.36
CA LYS A 160 -20.77 0.96 -18.07
C LYS A 160 -20.05 0.19 -16.96
N GLN A 161 -19.18 -0.76 -17.28
CA GLN A 161 -18.37 -1.48 -16.28
C GLN A 161 -17.48 -0.54 -15.48
N LEU A 162 -17.03 0.56 -16.07
CA LEU A 162 -16.23 1.57 -15.36
C LEU A 162 -16.99 2.24 -14.23
N ASP A 163 -18.31 2.44 -14.39
CA ASP A 163 -19.15 3.03 -13.33
C ASP A 163 -19.29 2.06 -12.15
N VAL A 164 -19.46 0.79 -12.46
CA VAL A 164 -19.53 -0.28 -11.43
C VAL A 164 -18.22 -0.35 -10.64
N VAL A 165 -17.07 -0.36 -11.33
CA VAL A 165 -15.76 -0.35 -10.67
C VAL A 165 -15.60 0.91 -9.81
N ALA A 166 -15.98 2.08 -10.33
CA ALA A 166 -15.85 3.33 -9.56
C ALA A 166 -16.69 3.30 -8.28
N GLU A 167 -17.96 2.88 -8.37
CA GLU A 167 -18.84 2.76 -7.22
C GLU A 167 -18.29 1.75 -6.21
N GLN A 168 -17.93 0.54 -6.66
CA GLN A 168 -17.42 -0.51 -5.78
C GLN A 168 -16.17 -0.05 -5.00
N ARG A 169 -15.18 0.53 -5.68
CA ARG A 169 -13.95 0.99 -5.02
C ARG A 169 -14.17 2.18 -4.10
N LEU A 170 -15.08 3.10 -4.46
CA LEU A 170 -15.45 4.21 -3.58
C LEU A 170 -16.22 3.72 -2.34
N ARG A 171 -17.04 2.66 -2.45
CA ARG A 171 -17.69 2.01 -1.31
C ARG A 171 -16.66 1.30 -0.41
N GLU A 172 -15.75 0.53 -1.01
CA GLU A 172 -14.69 -0.19 -0.30
C GLU A 172 -13.84 0.73 0.59
N VAL A 173 -13.48 1.91 0.08
CA VAL A 173 -12.74 2.90 0.88
C VAL A 173 -13.64 3.82 1.72
N GLY A 174 -14.96 3.61 1.74
CA GLY A 174 -15.92 4.39 2.53
C GLY A 174 -16.15 5.82 2.04
N LEU A 175 -15.75 6.15 0.81
CA LEU A 175 -15.90 7.50 0.25
C LEU A 175 -17.23 7.68 -0.51
N TRP A 176 -17.94 6.62 -0.87
CA TRP A 176 -19.11 6.64 -1.76
C TRP A 176 -20.19 7.62 -1.32
N GLU A 177 -20.64 7.55 -0.07
CA GLU A 177 -21.74 8.39 0.41
C GLU A 177 -21.41 9.89 0.36
N ALA A 178 -20.15 10.25 0.48
CA ALA A 178 -19.70 11.63 0.40
C ALA A 178 -19.61 12.17 -1.05
N VAL A 179 -19.57 11.28 -2.07
CA VAL A 179 -19.27 11.70 -3.45
C VAL A 179 -20.26 11.21 -4.50
N LYS A 180 -21.19 10.31 -4.20
CA LYS A 180 -22.11 9.66 -5.15
C LYS A 180 -22.88 10.64 -6.05
N ASP A 181 -23.28 11.80 -5.51
CA ASP A 181 -24.06 12.83 -6.22
C ASP A 181 -23.16 13.87 -6.94
N ARG A 182 -21.84 13.73 -6.85
CA ARG A 182 -20.85 14.68 -7.41
C ARG A 182 -19.62 14.00 -8.00
N LEU A 183 -19.79 12.82 -8.58
CA LEU A 183 -18.70 12.05 -9.19
C LEU A 183 -17.99 12.79 -10.33
N GLY A 184 -18.67 13.76 -10.97
CA GLY A 184 -18.11 14.63 -12.00
C GLY A 184 -17.26 15.78 -11.46
N ASP A 185 -17.27 16.05 -10.14
CA ASP A 185 -16.55 17.17 -9.53
C ASP A 185 -15.04 16.97 -9.53
N SER A 186 -14.34 18.10 -9.36
CA SER A 186 -12.90 18.10 -9.15
C SER A 186 -12.55 17.48 -7.79
N PRO A 187 -11.57 16.57 -7.70
CA PRO A 187 -11.13 15.93 -6.48
C PRO A 187 -10.49 16.93 -5.49
N PHE A 188 -10.05 18.09 -5.96
CA PHE A 188 -9.45 19.14 -5.11
C PHE A 188 -10.45 19.84 -4.21
N ARG A 189 -11.77 19.56 -4.37
CA ARG A 189 -12.83 20.00 -3.44
C ARG A 189 -13.01 19.05 -2.25
N LEU A 190 -12.33 17.92 -2.24
CA LEU A 190 -12.34 16.95 -1.15
C LEU A 190 -11.38 17.40 -0.04
N SER A 191 -11.66 17.00 1.21
CA SER A 191 -10.70 17.15 2.31
C SER A 191 -9.44 16.31 2.06
N GLY A 192 -8.35 16.58 2.79
CA GLY A 192 -7.10 15.82 2.65
C GLY A 192 -7.30 14.32 2.85
N GLY A 193 -8.04 13.90 3.89
CA GLY A 193 -8.38 12.50 4.13
C GLY A 193 -9.22 11.89 2.99
N GLN A 194 -10.23 12.62 2.49
CA GLN A 194 -11.03 12.18 1.35
C GLN A 194 -10.20 12.05 0.05
N GLN A 195 -9.24 12.96 -0.18
CA GLN A 195 -8.32 12.84 -1.31
C GLN A 195 -7.42 11.62 -1.17
N GLN A 196 -6.98 11.29 0.04
CA GLN A 196 -6.18 10.09 0.30
C GLN A 196 -6.99 8.81 0.05
N LEU A 197 -8.24 8.77 0.52
CA LEU A 197 -9.18 7.67 0.20
C LEU A 197 -9.43 7.53 -1.30
N LEU A 198 -9.57 8.64 -2.02
CA LEU A 198 -9.71 8.62 -3.48
C LEU A 198 -8.45 8.03 -4.16
N CYS A 199 -7.25 8.42 -3.70
CA CYS A 199 -6.00 7.86 -4.21
C CYS A 199 -5.88 6.37 -3.89
N LEU A 200 -6.35 5.92 -2.73
CA LEU A 200 -6.42 4.51 -2.36
C LEU A 200 -7.41 3.74 -3.26
N ALA A 201 -8.64 4.26 -3.46
CA ALA A 201 -9.63 3.68 -4.39
C ALA A 201 -9.05 3.52 -5.80
N ARG A 202 -8.33 4.54 -6.29
CA ARG A 202 -7.62 4.49 -7.59
C ARG A 202 -6.57 3.38 -7.63
N ALA A 203 -5.77 3.22 -6.57
CA ALA A 203 -4.75 2.20 -6.49
C ALA A 203 -5.34 0.79 -6.46
N LEU A 204 -6.43 0.59 -5.71
CA LEU A 204 -7.14 -0.69 -5.59
C LEU A 204 -7.90 -1.07 -6.88
N ALA A 205 -8.32 -0.09 -7.69
CA ALA A 205 -9.16 -0.32 -8.87
C ALA A 205 -8.52 -1.20 -9.94
N VAL A 206 -7.20 -1.29 -9.99
CA VAL A 206 -6.47 -2.12 -10.96
C VAL A 206 -6.17 -3.54 -10.46
N GLY A 207 -6.61 -3.88 -9.24
CA GLY A 207 -6.39 -5.19 -8.62
C GLY A 207 -4.91 -5.46 -8.35
N PRO A 208 -4.23 -4.65 -7.51
CA PRO A 208 -2.85 -4.91 -7.14
C PRO A 208 -2.75 -6.13 -6.23
N GLU A 209 -1.57 -6.75 -6.18
CA GLU A 209 -1.22 -7.84 -5.26
C GLU A 209 -0.40 -7.34 -4.08
N VAL A 210 0.36 -6.26 -4.32
CA VAL A 210 1.14 -5.56 -3.29
C VAL A 210 0.78 -4.08 -3.35
N LEU A 211 0.58 -3.47 -2.19
CA LEU A 211 0.40 -2.02 -2.08
C LEU A 211 1.48 -1.41 -1.20
N LEU A 212 2.25 -0.53 -1.78
CA LEU A 212 3.29 0.23 -1.13
C LEU A 212 2.70 1.52 -0.55
N LEU A 213 2.93 1.77 0.73
CA LEU A 213 2.35 2.88 1.47
C LEU A 213 3.50 3.75 2.04
N ASP A 214 3.74 4.90 1.45
CA ASP A 214 4.80 5.82 1.87
C ASP A 214 4.21 6.88 2.82
N GLU A 215 4.27 6.65 4.12
CA GLU A 215 3.71 7.51 5.18
C GLU A 215 2.24 7.93 4.92
N PRO A 216 1.31 7.00 4.69
CA PRO A 216 0.00 7.27 4.10
C PRO A 216 -0.91 8.17 4.94
N THR A 217 -0.60 8.38 6.21
CA THR A 217 -1.43 9.14 7.17
C THR A 217 -0.74 10.35 7.77
N SER A 218 0.53 10.61 7.42
CA SER A 218 1.34 11.67 8.07
C SER A 218 0.81 13.10 7.87
N ALA A 219 0.02 13.33 6.82
CA ALA A 219 -0.57 14.62 6.50
C ALA A 219 -2.05 14.73 6.90
N LEU A 220 -2.57 13.77 7.68
CA LEU A 220 -3.99 13.66 8.00
C LEU A 220 -4.26 13.98 9.47
N ASP A 221 -5.50 14.36 9.76
CA ASP A 221 -6.01 14.49 11.12
C ASP A 221 -6.14 13.11 11.80
N PRO A 222 -6.22 13.05 13.15
CA PRO A 222 -6.26 11.79 13.88
C PRO A 222 -7.44 10.87 13.49
N ILE A 223 -8.63 11.44 13.22
CA ILE A 223 -9.82 10.65 12.87
C ILE A 223 -9.63 10.00 11.50
N SER A 224 -9.16 10.76 10.52
CA SER A 224 -8.83 10.24 9.19
C SER A 224 -7.72 9.19 9.24
N THR A 225 -6.74 9.37 10.14
CA THR A 225 -5.65 8.41 10.35
C THR A 225 -6.19 7.08 10.86
N GLU A 226 -6.97 7.09 11.94
CA GLU A 226 -7.57 5.91 12.54
C GLU A 226 -8.45 5.16 11.52
N TYR A 227 -9.25 5.90 10.76
CA TYR A 227 -10.08 5.33 9.71
C TYR A 227 -9.26 4.60 8.64
N ILE A 228 -8.18 5.21 8.14
CA ILE A 228 -7.32 4.59 7.13
C ILE A 228 -6.59 3.38 7.71
N GLU A 229 -6.09 3.43 8.95
CA GLU A 229 -5.46 2.28 9.61
C GLU A 229 -6.41 1.08 9.69
N ALA A 230 -7.66 1.31 10.14
CA ALA A 230 -8.68 0.27 10.20
C ALA A 230 -9.00 -0.30 8.80
N LEU A 231 -9.12 0.57 7.79
CA LEU A 231 -9.35 0.15 6.42
C LEU A 231 -8.21 -0.72 5.88
N LEU A 232 -6.94 -0.33 6.09
CA LEU A 232 -5.78 -1.12 5.65
C LEU A 232 -5.79 -2.53 6.25
N ALA A 233 -6.19 -2.68 7.50
CA ALA A 233 -6.32 -3.98 8.14
C ALA A 233 -7.37 -4.88 7.48
N THR A 234 -8.42 -4.30 6.88
CA THR A 234 -9.45 -5.09 6.17
C THR A 234 -9.02 -5.58 4.79
N LEU A 235 -7.96 -5.00 4.22
CA LEU A 235 -7.44 -5.38 2.90
C LEU A 235 -6.60 -6.66 2.94
N VAL A 236 -6.08 -7.06 4.09
CA VAL A 236 -5.38 -8.33 4.26
C VAL A 236 -6.39 -9.42 4.67
N PRO A 237 -6.16 -10.70 4.30
CA PRO A 237 -4.98 -11.25 3.62
C PRO A 237 -5.00 -11.13 2.08
N ALA A 238 -6.06 -10.61 1.48
CA ALA A 238 -6.19 -10.53 0.01
C ALA A 238 -5.11 -9.66 -0.65
N LEU A 239 -4.53 -8.71 0.09
CA LEU A 239 -3.52 -7.78 -0.38
C LEU A 239 -2.30 -7.79 0.56
N THR A 240 -1.10 -7.73 0.01
CA THR A 240 0.13 -7.55 0.79
C THR A 240 0.42 -6.07 0.92
N LEU A 241 0.66 -5.59 2.14
CA LEU A 241 0.93 -4.17 2.41
C LEU A 241 2.35 -3.98 2.93
N ILE A 242 3.07 -3.02 2.35
CA ILE A 242 4.38 -2.58 2.83
C ILE A 242 4.25 -1.09 3.17
N ILE A 243 4.35 -0.75 4.45
CA ILE A 243 4.14 0.61 4.94
C ILE A 243 5.44 1.21 5.47
N VAL A 244 5.83 2.37 4.98
CA VAL A 244 6.83 3.22 5.63
C VAL A 244 6.10 4.15 6.59
N THR A 245 6.55 4.19 7.84
CA THR A 245 6.04 5.13 8.83
C THR A 245 7.13 5.53 9.83
N HIS A 246 7.07 6.77 10.29
CA HIS A 246 7.84 7.25 11.43
C HIS A 246 7.02 7.20 12.73
N ASN A 247 5.73 6.85 12.65
CA ASN A 247 4.86 6.69 13.82
C ASN A 247 4.96 5.26 14.36
N LEU A 248 5.73 5.08 15.43
CA LEU A 248 5.94 3.77 16.06
C LEU A 248 4.65 3.17 16.60
N ALA A 249 3.73 3.99 17.11
CA ALA A 249 2.44 3.51 17.59
C ALA A 249 1.59 2.97 16.43
N GLN A 250 1.62 3.60 15.26
CA GLN A 250 1.00 3.08 14.04
C GLN A 250 1.60 1.74 13.64
N ALA A 251 2.94 1.66 13.48
CA ALA A 251 3.62 0.41 13.13
C ALA A 251 3.19 -0.73 14.07
N ARG A 252 3.18 -0.48 15.38
CA ARG A 252 2.79 -1.48 16.39
C ARG A 252 1.34 -1.93 16.27
N ARG A 253 0.41 -1.03 15.88
CA ARG A 253 -1.01 -1.38 15.77
C ARG A 253 -1.36 -2.15 14.51
N VAL A 254 -0.75 -1.78 13.36
CA VAL A 254 -1.24 -2.26 12.07
C VAL A 254 -0.39 -3.36 11.45
N SER A 255 0.88 -3.52 11.81
CA SER A 255 1.77 -4.45 11.12
C SER A 255 1.91 -5.80 11.82
N HIS A 256 2.06 -6.85 10.99
CA HIS A 256 2.41 -8.20 11.44
C HIS A 256 3.91 -8.33 11.64
N ASN A 257 4.68 -7.74 10.71
CA ASN A 257 6.15 -7.72 10.75
C ASN A 257 6.66 -6.28 10.72
N THR A 258 7.79 -6.06 11.34
CA THR A 258 8.47 -4.76 11.35
C THR A 258 9.94 -4.93 10.97
N MET A 259 10.46 -3.96 10.22
CA MET A 259 11.83 -3.87 9.74
C MET A 259 12.40 -2.53 10.14
N PHE A 260 13.48 -2.54 10.93
CA PHE A 260 14.15 -1.34 11.39
C PHE A 260 15.35 -0.99 10.52
N PHE A 261 15.29 0.17 9.89
CA PHE A 261 16.35 0.75 9.08
C PHE A 261 17.08 1.86 9.85
N TYR A 262 18.40 1.81 9.85
CA TYR A 262 19.24 2.83 10.44
C TYR A 262 20.48 3.06 9.56
N ASP A 263 20.76 4.32 9.24
CA ASP A 263 21.92 4.75 8.43
C ASP A 263 22.11 3.96 7.09
N GLY A 264 21.01 3.62 6.44
CA GLY A 264 21.01 2.92 5.15
C GLY A 264 21.13 1.39 5.27
N GLU A 265 21.14 0.83 6.44
CA GLU A 265 21.21 -0.61 6.69
C GLU A 265 19.92 -1.15 7.31
N LEU A 266 19.62 -2.42 7.07
CA LEU A 266 18.59 -3.16 7.78
C LEU A 266 19.22 -3.72 9.07
N ILE A 267 18.84 -3.15 10.21
CA ILE A 267 19.43 -3.50 11.50
C ILE A 267 18.75 -4.71 12.14
N GLU A 268 17.42 -4.72 12.09
CA GLU A 268 16.62 -5.80 12.68
C GLU A 268 15.30 -5.94 11.96
N HIS A 269 14.80 -7.17 11.84
CA HIS A 269 13.48 -7.47 11.30
C HIS A 269 12.86 -8.68 11.98
N GLY A 270 11.55 -8.71 12.06
CA GLY A 270 10.82 -9.82 12.67
C GLY A 270 9.36 -9.50 12.93
N GLU A 271 8.73 -10.37 13.73
CA GLU A 271 7.38 -10.12 14.20
C GLU A 271 7.30 -8.80 14.98
N THR A 272 6.27 -8.01 14.72
CA THR A 272 6.15 -6.65 15.27
C THR A 272 6.17 -6.65 16.81
N THR A 273 5.39 -7.52 17.44
CA THR A 273 5.33 -7.61 18.91
C THR A 273 6.71 -7.90 19.49
N GLN A 274 7.44 -8.88 18.94
CA GLN A 274 8.76 -9.25 19.40
C GLN A 274 9.75 -8.12 19.22
N LEU A 275 9.80 -7.44 18.08
CA LEU A 275 10.72 -6.33 17.80
C LEU A 275 10.49 -5.13 18.74
N PHE A 276 9.24 -4.86 19.11
CA PHE A 276 8.90 -3.74 19.99
C PHE A 276 9.07 -4.07 21.48
N GLU A 277 8.84 -5.31 21.90
CA GLU A 277 8.88 -5.71 23.32
C GLU A 277 10.19 -6.34 23.74
N ASN A 278 10.89 -7.00 22.81
CA ASN A 278 12.17 -7.67 23.08
C ASN A 278 13.13 -7.55 21.88
N PRO A 279 13.52 -6.31 21.53
CA PRO A 279 14.48 -6.07 20.43
C PRO A 279 15.82 -6.78 20.71
N GLN A 280 16.37 -7.37 19.65
CA GLN A 280 17.63 -8.11 19.75
C GLN A 280 18.88 -7.21 19.49
N HIS A 281 18.65 -6.04 18.87
CA HIS A 281 19.72 -5.09 18.56
C HIS A 281 19.62 -3.83 19.41
N ALA A 282 20.75 -3.36 19.94
CA ALA A 282 20.80 -2.20 20.84
C ALA A 282 20.25 -0.90 20.18
N ASP A 283 20.48 -0.70 18.88
CA ASP A 283 19.96 0.47 18.16
C ASP A 283 18.46 0.38 17.96
N THR A 284 17.90 -0.82 17.76
CA THR A 284 16.46 -1.04 17.73
C THR A 284 15.84 -0.68 19.08
N GLU A 285 16.41 -1.16 20.18
CA GLU A 285 15.94 -0.83 21.55
C GLU A 285 15.95 0.67 21.80
N ARG A 286 17.02 1.36 21.38
CA ARG A 286 17.15 2.82 21.55
C ARG A 286 16.10 3.57 20.72
N TYR A 287 15.79 3.09 19.50
CA TYR A 287 14.83 3.70 18.61
C TYR A 287 13.39 3.49 19.08
N VAL A 288 12.98 2.26 19.39
CA VAL A 288 11.60 1.96 19.82
C VAL A 288 11.28 2.55 21.20
N SER A 289 12.29 2.80 22.02
CA SER A 289 12.15 3.50 23.31
C SER A 289 12.21 5.04 23.21
N GLY A 290 12.37 5.60 21.99
CA GLY A 290 12.44 7.05 21.75
C GLY A 290 13.73 7.70 22.21
N ARG A 291 14.81 6.94 22.43
CA ARG A 291 16.14 7.47 22.82
C ARG A 291 16.97 7.97 21.64
N ILE A 292 16.64 7.53 20.43
CA ILE A 292 17.16 8.04 19.14
C ILE A 292 16.02 8.18 18.13
N GLY A 293 16.09 9.16 17.19
CA GLY A 293 15.04 9.38 16.20
C GLY A 293 15.30 10.59 15.33
#